data_ddc76d50eac89248b0bc5a40734e4577
#
_entry.id   ddc76d50eac89248b0bc5a40734e4577
#
_cell.length_a   1.000
_cell.length_b   1.000
_cell.length_c   1.000
_cell.angle_alpha   90.00
_cell.angle_beta   90.00
_cell.angle_gamma   90.00
#
_symmetry.space_group_name_H-M   'P 1'
#
loop_
_entity.id
_entity.type
_entity.pdbx_description
1 polymer ?
#
loop_
_entity_poly.entity_id
_entity_poly.type
_entity_poly.pdbx_seq_one_letter_code
_entity_poly.pdbx_strand_id
1 'polypeptide(L)'
;MCIRDSPPAMLKRLHENKGLKTCVWINPYVGQRSKLFDEGMKNGYFIKKTDGSVFQCDEWQPGMAIVDFTNPEACKWYAGYLRKLCEMGVDTFKTDFGERIPTRDVVYYDGSDPIKMHNFYTYLYNECVFNVLKEYFGENKACLFARSATAGGQKFPVHWGGDCSGNYNSMAEVVRGCLSLCISGFGYTSHDMAGFEATATPDIYKRWAAFGMFSSHSRLHGNQSYRVPWLFDEESCDVLRFFTKLKGKLMPYLWAQAIKTHEVGVPVMRAMVIDFADDPTCLTLDRQYMFGDNILVAPILNDEGIAEYYVPEGKWTDIITGKVLEGGKWYKHKCSYFEIPALAKPNSIIAYGNFERQIEYDYLEGTTFTIYELEDGKSAVCPIYDTEANKVFELTATRHGNKIECEYTDTKASFKIAVANTDKTVEIAPNFSGKVIIEL
;
A
#
# COMPACT_ATOMS: atom_id res chain seq x y z
N MET A 1 -16.73 19.70 17.92
CA MET A 1 -16.74 18.22 18.12
C MET A 1 -16.91 17.96 19.61
N CYS A 2 -18.04 17.47 20.07
CA CYS A 2 -18.21 17.05 21.46
C CYS A 2 -17.46 15.74 21.66
N ILE A 3 -16.29 15.80 22.25
CA ILE A 3 -15.56 14.60 22.68
C ILE A 3 -16.33 14.08 23.91
N ARG A 4 -17.15 13.04 23.68
CA ARG A 4 -17.93 12.40 24.77
C ARG A 4 -17.06 11.50 25.66
N ASP A 5 -15.81 11.31 25.27
CA ASP A 5 -14.89 10.34 25.90
C ASP A 5 -13.46 10.88 25.91
N SER A 6 -12.63 10.43 26.81
CA SER A 6 -11.21 10.74 26.79
C SER A 6 -10.52 9.98 25.63
N PRO A 7 -9.48 10.56 24.99
CA PRO A 7 -8.75 9.85 23.93
C PRO A 7 -8.29 8.43 24.32
N PRO A 8 -7.71 8.18 25.49
CA PRO A 8 -7.32 6.82 25.92
C PRO A 8 -8.50 5.85 25.99
N ALA A 9 -9.65 6.27 26.53
CA ALA A 9 -10.84 5.41 26.64
C ALA A 9 -11.43 5.10 25.25
N MET A 10 -11.42 6.06 24.33
CA MET A 10 -11.85 5.86 22.95
C MET A 10 -10.93 4.87 22.22
N LEU A 11 -9.62 5.05 22.31
CA LEU A 11 -8.61 4.18 21.68
C LEU A 11 -8.72 2.74 22.21
N LYS A 12 -8.79 2.58 23.54
CA LYS A 12 -9.01 1.29 24.18
C LYS A 12 -10.27 0.59 23.65
N ARG A 13 -11.38 1.30 23.51
CA ARG A 13 -12.63 0.75 22.99
C ARG A 13 -12.52 0.33 21.51
N LEU A 14 -11.78 1.07 20.69
CA LEU A 14 -11.52 0.71 19.29
C LEU A 14 -10.70 -0.59 19.20
N HIS A 15 -9.69 -0.73 20.03
CA HIS A 15 -8.86 -1.94 20.08
C HIS A 15 -9.66 -3.14 20.58
N GLU A 16 -10.25 -3.06 21.76
CA GLU A 16 -10.87 -4.21 22.43
C GLU A 16 -12.18 -4.66 21.77
N ASN A 17 -13.03 -3.69 21.37
CA ASN A 17 -14.37 -4.03 20.87
C ASN A 17 -14.43 -4.18 19.34
N LYS A 18 -13.45 -3.65 18.61
CA LYS A 18 -13.46 -3.62 17.13
C LYS A 18 -12.23 -4.26 16.49
N GLY A 19 -11.19 -4.54 17.26
CA GLY A 19 -9.91 -5.04 16.73
C GLY A 19 -9.23 -4.04 15.78
N LEU A 20 -9.51 -2.73 15.93
CA LEU A 20 -8.98 -1.69 15.05
C LEU A 20 -7.71 -1.10 15.65
N LYS A 21 -6.68 -0.96 14.82
CA LYS A 21 -5.49 -0.14 15.12
C LYS A 21 -5.74 1.31 14.69
N THR A 22 -5.07 2.24 15.34
CA THR A 22 -5.27 3.69 15.13
C THR A 22 -4.04 4.36 14.58
N CYS A 23 -4.22 5.10 13.47
CA CYS A 23 -3.21 5.94 12.87
C CYS A 23 -3.58 7.42 13.07
N VAL A 24 -2.70 8.20 13.70
CA VAL A 24 -2.96 9.62 14.02
C VAL A 24 -2.16 10.52 13.09
N TRP A 25 -2.85 11.52 12.53
CA TRP A 25 -2.25 12.55 11.71
C TRP A 25 -1.39 13.51 12.52
N ILE A 26 -0.18 13.75 12.08
CA ILE A 26 0.76 14.72 12.64
C ILE A 26 1.49 15.47 11.52
N ASN A 27 2.08 16.63 11.86
CA ASN A 27 2.92 17.40 10.93
C ASN A 27 4.03 18.14 11.70
N PRO A 28 5.07 18.65 11.02
CA PRO A 28 6.21 19.28 11.66
C PRO A 28 6.01 20.77 11.93
N TYR A 29 4.84 21.33 11.63
CA TYR A 29 4.52 22.74 11.80
C TYR A 29 3.82 23.00 13.13
N VAL A 30 4.19 24.05 13.81
CA VAL A 30 3.63 24.42 15.10
C VAL A 30 3.00 25.82 14.99
N GLY A 31 1.65 25.85 15.09
CA GLY A 31 0.90 27.10 15.02
C GLY A 31 1.22 28.06 16.19
N GLN A 32 1.33 29.35 15.92
CA GLN A 32 1.77 30.38 16.90
C GLN A 32 0.86 30.51 18.13
N ARG A 33 -0.40 30.03 18.05
CA ARG A 33 -1.33 30.00 19.18
C ARG A 33 -1.26 28.73 20.04
N SER A 34 -0.38 27.81 19.68
CA SER A 34 -0.17 26.58 20.40
C SER A 34 0.75 26.80 21.60
N LYS A 35 0.49 26.13 22.72
CA LYS A 35 1.42 26.06 23.85
C LYS A 35 2.78 25.51 23.45
N LEU A 36 2.82 24.63 22.44
CA LEU A 36 4.05 24.07 21.88
C LEU A 36 4.89 25.13 21.19
N PHE A 37 4.27 26.21 20.66
CA PHE A 37 5.00 27.29 20.03
C PHE A 37 5.83 28.08 21.06
N ASP A 38 5.23 28.47 22.18
CA ASP A 38 5.92 29.20 23.25
C ASP A 38 7.07 28.38 23.82
N GLU A 39 6.84 27.09 24.04
CA GLU A 39 7.84 26.15 24.55
C GLU A 39 9.00 25.97 23.56
N GLY A 40 8.69 25.71 22.29
CA GLY A 40 9.69 25.50 21.23
C GLY A 40 10.50 26.77 20.92
N MET A 41 9.85 27.94 20.90
CA MET A 41 10.51 29.24 20.73
C MET A 41 11.49 29.51 21.86
N LYS A 42 11.04 29.34 23.11
CA LYS A 42 11.87 29.57 24.31
C LYS A 42 13.12 28.69 24.33
N ASN A 43 13.00 27.45 23.89
CA ASN A 43 14.10 26.47 23.92
C ASN A 43 14.89 26.41 22.60
N GLY A 44 14.52 27.19 21.57
CA GLY A 44 15.24 27.23 20.29
C GLY A 44 15.07 25.96 19.44
N TYR A 45 13.88 25.35 19.46
CA TYR A 45 13.59 24.10 18.74
C TYR A 45 13.08 24.28 17.31
N PHE A 46 12.96 25.53 16.86
CA PHE A 46 12.47 25.86 15.53
C PHE A 46 13.59 26.36 14.63
N ILE A 47 13.40 26.17 13.30
CA ILE A 47 14.25 26.80 12.30
C ILE A 47 14.25 28.32 12.53
N LYS A 48 15.43 28.95 12.48
CA LYS A 48 15.61 30.38 12.71
C LYS A 48 15.89 31.12 11.42
N LYS A 49 15.57 32.40 11.41
CA LYS A 49 16.08 33.33 10.41
C LYS A 49 17.55 33.68 10.67
N THR A 50 18.21 34.30 9.69
CA THR A 50 19.60 34.77 9.82
C THR A 50 19.80 35.83 10.89
N ASP A 51 18.74 36.56 11.29
CA ASP A 51 18.74 37.51 12.41
C ASP A 51 18.54 36.86 13.79
N GLY A 52 18.39 35.54 13.85
CA GLY A 52 18.20 34.78 15.07
C GLY A 52 16.74 34.63 15.51
N SER A 53 15.79 35.31 14.91
CA SER A 53 14.36 35.15 15.18
C SER A 53 13.83 33.84 14.64
N VAL A 54 12.70 33.34 15.19
CA VAL A 54 12.04 32.13 14.68
C VAL A 54 11.54 32.39 13.26
N PHE A 55 11.83 31.46 12.34
CA PHE A 55 11.21 31.46 11.02
C PHE A 55 9.73 31.08 11.15
N GLN A 56 8.85 31.93 10.62
CA GLN A 56 7.41 31.69 10.57
C GLN A 56 6.91 31.80 9.13
N CYS A 57 5.94 30.95 8.77
CA CYS A 57 5.30 30.97 7.47
C CYS A 57 3.78 30.93 7.61
N ASP A 58 3.08 31.35 6.55
CA ASP A 58 1.61 31.46 6.48
C ASP A 58 1.01 30.53 5.41
N GLU A 59 1.79 29.59 4.90
CA GLU A 59 1.42 28.79 3.72
C GLU A 59 0.24 27.85 3.97
N TRP A 60 -0.02 27.48 5.23
CA TRP A 60 -1.14 26.63 5.63
C TRP A 60 -1.95 27.23 6.77
N GLN A 61 -1.29 27.56 7.88
CA GLN A 61 -1.88 28.29 9.00
C GLN A 61 -1.02 29.52 9.30
N PRO A 62 -1.62 30.64 9.72
CA PRO A 62 -0.86 31.86 10.00
C PRO A 62 0.17 31.67 11.10
N GLY A 63 1.38 32.13 10.85
CA GLY A 63 2.47 32.22 11.82
C GLY A 63 3.00 30.86 12.29
N MET A 64 2.96 29.83 11.47
CA MET A 64 3.53 28.52 11.83
C MET A 64 5.06 28.61 11.92
N ALA A 65 5.64 28.01 12.96
CA ALA A 65 7.05 27.65 13.01
C ALA A 65 7.27 26.23 12.53
N ILE A 66 8.48 25.93 12.09
CA ILE A 66 8.90 24.61 11.61
C ILE A 66 9.90 24.03 12.60
N VAL A 67 9.67 22.79 13.05
CA VAL A 67 10.60 22.11 13.97
C VAL A 67 11.95 21.91 13.29
N ASP A 68 13.04 22.22 13.95
CA ASP A 68 14.38 21.97 13.45
C ASP A 68 14.88 20.58 13.89
N PHE A 69 14.69 19.58 13.02
CA PHE A 69 15.13 18.20 13.29
C PHE A 69 16.65 17.99 13.17
N THR A 70 17.44 19.02 12.83
CA THR A 70 18.90 18.97 12.99
C THR A 70 19.32 19.21 14.44
N ASN A 71 18.41 19.74 15.30
CA ASN A 71 18.63 19.92 16.70
C ASN A 71 18.21 18.66 17.49
N PRO A 72 19.15 17.93 18.13
CA PRO A 72 18.81 16.73 18.90
C PRO A 72 17.82 16.96 20.04
N GLU A 73 17.86 18.13 20.68
CA GLU A 73 16.91 18.46 21.76
C GLU A 73 15.51 18.74 21.22
N ALA A 74 15.38 19.32 20.03
CA ALA A 74 14.10 19.45 19.34
C ALA A 74 13.53 18.08 18.96
N CYS A 75 14.36 17.16 18.47
CA CYS A 75 13.95 15.77 18.22
C CYS A 75 13.44 15.08 19.49
N LYS A 76 14.17 15.18 20.62
CA LYS A 76 13.74 14.60 21.89
C LYS A 76 12.43 15.19 22.38
N TRP A 77 12.28 16.49 22.26
CA TRP A 77 11.06 17.21 22.64
C TRP A 77 9.87 16.76 21.83
N TYR A 78 10.00 16.73 20.50
CA TYR A 78 8.93 16.28 19.58
C TYR A 78 8.58 14.81 19.82
N ALA A 79 9.57 13.94 19.89
CA ALA A 79 9.42 12.53 20.21
C ALA A 79 8.73 12.29 21.56
N GLY A 80 8.99 13.14 22.56
CA GLY A 80 8.35 13.07 23.87
C GLY A 80 6.82 13.23 23.82
N TYR A 81 6.32 14.09 22.92
CA TYR A 81 4.86 14.21 22.70
C TYR A 81 4.30 13.01 21.95
N LEU A 82 5.04 12.44 21.00
CA LEU A 82 4.61 11.25 20.28
C LEU A 82 4.54 10.01 21.19
N ARG A 83 5.52 9.83 22.09
CA ARG A 83 5.48 8.75 23.09
C ARG A 83 4.22 8.82 23.95
N LYS A 84 3.82 10.02 24.41
CA LYS A 84 2.57 10.20 25.15
C LYS A 84 1.33 9.76 24.35
N LEU A 85 1.33 9.96 23.04
CA LEU A 85 0.25 9.48 22.18
C LEU A 85 0.25 7.94 22.09
N CYS A 86 1.42 7.32 21.94
CA CYS A 86 1.55 5.86 22.00
C CYS A 86 1.09 5.28 23.35
N GLU A 87 1.45 5.93 24.48
CA GLU A 87 0.99 5.57 25.82
C GLU A 87 -0.53 5.64 25.96
N MET A 88 -1.20 6.54 25.23
CA MET A 88 -2.66 6.63 25.17
C MET A 88 -3.31 5.53 24.33
N GLY A 89 -2.53 4.77 23.54
CA GLY A 89 -3.02 3.70 22.66
C GLY A 89 -2.99 4.02 21.16
N VAL A 90 -2.22 5.03 20.72
CA VAL A 90 -1.98 5.26 19.28
C VAL A 90 -1.00 4.22 18.75
N ASP A 91 -1.33 3.54 17.64
CA ASP A 91 -0.52 2.47 17.08
C ASP A 91 0.48 2.96 16.02
N THR A 92 0.16 4.04 15.30
CA THR A 92 1.05 4.59 14.29
C THR A 92 0.73 6.05 13.97
N PHE A 93 1.60 6.68 13.18
CA PHE A 93 1.45 8.07 12.77
C PHE A 93 1.41 8.20 11.24
N LYS A 94 0.55 9.12 10.78
CA LYS A 94 0.58 9.66 9.43
C LYS A 94 1.37 10.97 9.47
N THR A 95 2.62 10.95 8.98
CA THR A 95 3.45 12.16 8.85
C THR A 95 3.07 12.92 7.60
N ASP A 96 2.39 14.03 7.80
CA ASP A 96 1.97 14.92 6.71
C ASP A 96 2.94 16.10 6.56
N PHE A 97 2.93 16.74 5.39
CA PHE A 97 3.85 17.80 5.03
C PHE A 97 5.33 17.39 5.07
N GLY A 98 6.23 18.36 5.29
CA GLY A 98 7.68 18.15 5.30
C GLY A 98 8.36 18.50 3.97
N GLU A 99 7.59 18.86 2.93
CA GLU A 99 8.09 19.26 1.61
C GLU A 99 8.21 20.77 1.40
N ARG A 100 7.49 21.60 2.18
CA ARG A 100 7.50 23.06 2.04
C ARG A 100 8.53 23.70 3.00
N ILE A 101 9.80 23.41 2.79
CA ILE A 101 10.90 23.83 3.66
C ILE A 101 11.65 25.00 3.04
N PRO A 102 11.90 26.10 3.80
CA PRO A 102 12.55 27.30 3.27
C PRO A 102 14.00 27.03 2.83
N THR A 103 14.41 27.64 1.72
CA THR A 103 15.76 27.51 1.16
C THR A 103 16.60 28.76 1.29
N ARG A 104 16.05 29.88 1.82
CA ARG A 104 16.72 31.17 1.92
C ARG A 104 16.42 31.83 3.27
N ASP A 105 17.35 32.65 3.72
CA ASP A 105 17.22 33.47 4.94
C ASP A 105 16.92 32.68 6.21
N VAL A 106 17.34 31.41 6.26
CA VAL A 106 17.16 30.51 7.41
C VAL A 106 18.50 29.89 7.81
N VAL A 107 18.56 29.50 9.08
CA VAL A 107 19.69 28.83 9.71
C VAL A 107 19.20 27.63 10.48
N TYR A 108 19.85 26.49 10.26
CA TYR A 108 19.66 25.25 11.00
C TYR A 108 20.60 25.18 12.22
N TYR A 109 20.22 24.43 13.23
CA TYR A 109 20.99 24.28 14.45
C TYR A 109 22.41 23.74 14.19
N ASP A 110 22.57 22.80 13.28
CA ASP A 110 23.83 22.17 12.92
C ASP A 110 24.63 22.92 11.84
N GLY A 111 24.11 24.07 11.35
CA GLY A 111 24.73 24.85 10.29
C GLY A 111 24.55 24.29 8.88
N SER A 112 23.65 23.33 8.68
CA SER A 112 23.36 22.73 7.37
C SER A 112 22.92 23.78 6.34
N ASP A 113 23.30 23.56 5.08
CA ASP A 113 22.90 24.37 3.93
C ASP A 113 21.39 24.28 3.67
N PRO A 114 20.63 25.39 3.72
CA PRO A 114 19.19 25.39 3.51
C PRO A 114 18.73 24.81 2.17
N ILE A 115 19.53 24.94 1.10
CA ILE A 115 19.19 24.36 -0.21
C ILE A 115 19.23 22.84 -0.16
N LYS A 116 20.24 22.27 0.48
CA LYS A 116 20.36 20.83 0.67
C LYS A 116 19.29 20.29 1.63
N MET A 117 18.96 21.07 2.65
CA MET A 117 17.94 20.71 3.65
C MET A 117 16.52 20.69 3.08
N HIS A 118 16.24 21.37 1.97
CA HIS A 118 14.90 21.41 1.37
C HIS A 118 14.31 19.99 1.16
N ASN A 119 15.09 19.08 0.60
CA ASN A 119 14.67 17.69 0.43
C ASN A 119 15.05 16.78 1.61
N PHE A 120 16.20 17.04 2.26
CA PHE A 120 16.68 16.18 3.33
C PHE A 120 15.87 16.30 4.63
N TYR A 121 15.21 17.43 4.84
CA TYR A 121 14.36 17.67 6.01
C TYR A 121 13.31 16.56 6.21
N THR A 122 12.66 16.13 5.14
CA THR A 122 11.63 15.06 5.22
C THR A 122 12.20 13.75 5.76
N TYR A 123 13.46 13.43 5.41
CA TYR A 123 14.14 12.27 5.97
C TYR A 123 14.29 12.39 7.49
N LEU A 124 14.81 13.50 7.99
CA LEU A 124 15.01 13.73 9.43
C LEU A 124 13.70 13.73 10.21
N TYR A 125 12.67 14.34 9.66
CA TYR A 125 11.33 14.34 10.24
C TYR A 125 10.76 12.93 10.37
N ASN A 126 10.73 12.18 9.26
CA ASN A 126 10.23 10.81 9.25
C ASN A 126 11.08 9.87 10.13
N GLU A 127 12.40 10.04 10.14
CA GLU A 127 13.30 9.28 11.00
C GLU A 127 13.01 9.52 12.49
N CYS A 128 12.82 10.77 12.90
CA CYS A 128 12.45 11.10 14.28
C CYS A 128 11.16 10.37 14.71
N VAL A 129 10.13 10.38 13.88
CA VAL A 129 8.85 9.72 14.16
C VAL A 129 8.98 8.20 14.13
N PHE A 130 9.67 7.66 13.14
CA PHE A 130 9.85 6.21 12.98
C PHE A 130 10.64 5.61 14.13
N ASN A 131 11.66 6.30 14.63
CA ASN A 131 12.41 5.87 15.80
C ASN A 131 11.55 5.76 17.05
N VAL A 132 10.58 6.66 17.26
CA VAL A 132 9.61 6.54 18.37
C VAL A 132 8.77 5.26 18.22
N LEU A 133 8.31 4.96 17.01
CA LEU A 133 7.54 3.73 16.76
C LEU A 133 8.39 2.48 16.99
N LYS A 134 9.66 2.48 16.57
CA LYS A 134 10.58 1.37 16.82
C LYS A 134 10.88 1.16 18.30
N GLU A 135 11.12 2.25 19.04
CA GLU A 135 11.33 2.20 20.50
C GLU A 135 10.11 1.63 21.23
N TYR A 136 8.89 1.98 20.80
CA TYR A 136 7.67 1.63 21.53
C TYR A 136 7.12 0.25 21.13
N PHE A 137 7.12 -0.09 19.82
CA PHE A 137 6.52 -1.32 19.30
C PHE A 137 7.53 -2.41 18.92
N GLY A 138 8.83 -2.07 18.84
CA GLY A 138 9.89 -2.94 18.35
C GLY A 138 10.20 -2.74 16.88
N GLU A 139 11.40 -3.14 16.48
CA GLU A 139 11.96 -2.93 15.13
C GLU A 139 11.03 -3.46 14.01
N ASN A 140 10.51 -4.68 14.19
CA ASN A 140 9.73 -5.39 13.17
C ASN A 140 8.23 -5.03 13.18
N LYS A 141 7.76 -4.20 14.12
CA LYS A 141 6.33 -3.81 14.22
C LYS A 141 6.10 -2.32 13.99
N ALA A 142 7.17 -1.56 13.79
CA ALA A 142 7.08 -0.14 13.50
C ALA A 142 6.56 0.07 12.07
N CYS A 143 5.46 0.80 11.95
CA CYS A 143 4.88 1.18 10.65
C CYS A 143 4.67 2.69 10.63
N LEU A 144 5.26 3.39 9.66
CA LEU A 144 5.06 4.82 9.43
C LEU A 144 4.33 5.02 8.10
N PHE A 145 3.35 5.91 8.10
CA PHE A 145 2.62 6.34 6.91
C PHE A 145 3.01 7.76 6.53
N ALA A 146 3.95 7.91 5.60
CA ALA A 146 4.60 9.17 5.28
C ALA A 146 4.09 9.80 3.98
N ARG A 147 4.05 11.15 3.92
CA ARG A 147 3.74 11.93 2.71
C ARG A 147 5.00 12.24 1.94
N SER A 148 5.84 13.11 2.48
CA SER A 148 7.04 13.55 1.80
C SER A 148 8.09 12.47 1.75
N ALA A 149 8.81 12.40 0.64
CA ALA A 149 9.77 11.35 0.34
C ALA A 149 11.06 11.94 -0.25
N THR A 150 12.19 11.32 0.08
CA THR A 150 13.50 11.61 -0.52
C THR A 150 14.37 10.36 -0.47
N ALA A 151 15.55 10.40 -1.08
CA ALA A 151 16.53 9.32 -1.02
C ALA A 151 16.85 8.95 0.43
N GLY A 152 16.80 7.65 0.75
CA GLY A 152 16.93 7.12 2.11
C GLY A 152 15.60 6.96 2.85
N GLY A 153 14.51 7.58 2.35
CA GLY A 153 13.16 7.43 2.92
C GLY A 153 12.49 6.09 2.63
N GLN A 154 13.07 5.26 1.76
CA GLN A 154 12.56 3.92 1.41
C GLN A 154 12.42 3.00 2.63
N LYS A 155 13.20 3.23 3.67
CA LYS A 155 13.12 2.49 4.94
C LYS A 155 11.87 2.80 5.79
N PHE A 156 11.16 3.88 5.48
CA PHE A 156 9.87 4.19 6.10
C PHE A 156 8.77 3.49 5.30
N PRO A 157 8.01 2.54 5.90
CA PRO A 157 7.36 1.48 5.11
C PRO A 157 6.36 1.98 4.07
N VAL A 158 5.46 2.91 4.41
CA VAL A 158 4.33 3.26 3.55
C VAL A 158 4.33 4.74 3.20
N HIS A 159 4.14 5.05 1.91
CA HIS A 159 4.00 6.41 1.43
C HIS A 159 2.69 6.58 0.64
N TRP A 160 2.11 7.80 0.66
CA TRP A 160 1.00 8.16 -0.20
C TRP A 160 1.31 9.43 -1.00
N GLY A 161 0.60 9.60 -2.13
CA GLY A 161 0.87 10.66 -3.09
C GLY A 161 0.35 12.06 -2.72
N GLY A 162 -0.20 12.27 -1.50
CA GLY A 162 -0.77 13.56 -1.08
C GLY A 162 -2.23 13.74 -1.51
N ASP A 163 -2.65 15.00 -1.63
CA ASP A 163 -4.04 15.44 -1.76
C ASP A 163 -4.48 15.45 -3.23
N CYS A 164 -4.94 14.33 -3.73
CA CYS A 164 -5.44 14.18 -5.09
C CYS A 164 -6.91 14.62 -5.19
N SER A 165 -7.34 15.04 -6.39
CA SER A 165 -8.72 15.44 -6.64
C SER A 165 -9.60 14.26 -7.07
N GLY A 166 -10.90 14.31 -6.74
CA GLY A 166 -11.88 13.28 -7.10
C GLY A 166 -12.28 13.31 -8.59
N ASN A 167 -11.33 13.10 -9.51
CA ASN A 167 -11.55 13.03 -10.96
C ASN A 167 -10.60 12.07 -11.65
N TYR A 168 -10.87 11.68 -12.90
CA TYR A 168 -10.08 10.71 -13.65
C TYR A 168 -8.66 11.17 -13.96
N ASN A 169 -8.44 12.45 -14.23
CA ASN A 169 -7.10 12.98 -14.50
C ASN A 169 -6.21 12.78 -13.26
N SER A 170 -6.73 13.16 -12.09
CA SER A 170 -6.01 12.99 -10.83
C SER A 170 -5.80 11.51 -10.49
N MET A 171 -6.77 10.63 -10.79
CA MET A 171 -6.62 9.19 -10.62
C MET A 171 -5.47 8.64 -11.50
N ALA A 172 -5.37 9.10 -12.74
CA ALA A 172 -4.25 8.73 -13.62
C ALA A 172 -2.90 9.21 -13.10
N GLU A 173 -2.84 10.46 -12.58
CA GLU A 173 -1.63 11.00 -11.96
C GLU A 173 -1.24 10.24 -10.67
N VAL A 174 -2.22 9.75 -9.91
CA VAL A 174 -1.95 8.88 -8.75
C VAL A 174 -1.30 7.56 -9.18
N VAL A 175 -1.77 6.93 -10.26
CA VAL A 175 -1.11 5.73 -10.80
C VAL A 175 0.35 6.04 -11.16
N ARG A 176 0.61 7.10 -11.94
CA ARG A 176 1.96 7.53 -12.32
C ARG A 176 2.85 7.86 -11.13
N GLY A 177 2.29 8.58 -10.15
CA GLY A 177 2.99 8.94 -8.90
C GLY A 177 3.40 7.70 -8.10
N CYS A 178 2.50 6.72 -7.95
CA CYS A 178 2.80 5.44 -7.31
C CYS A 178 3.91 4.67 -8.06
N LEU A 179 3.84 4.61 -9.39
CA LEU A 179 4.87 3.96 -10.21
C LEU A 179 6.22 4.66 -10.11
N SER A 180 6.24 5.99 -10.08
CA SER A 180 7.45 6.79 -9.89
C SER A 180 8.12 6.53 -8.52
N LEU A 181 7.33 6.48 -7.45
CA LEU A 181 7.82 6.08 -6.13
C LEU A 181 8.39 4.67 -6.15
N CYS A 182 7.68 3.72 -6.76
CA CYS A 182 8.12 2.33 -6.83
C CYS A 182 9.44 2.15 -7.61
N ILE A 183 9.61 2.83 -8.76
CA ILE A 183 10.88 2.83 -9.51
C ILE A 183 12.01 3.43 -8.67
N SER A 184 11.69 4.37 -7.78
CA SER A 184 12.65 4.96 -6.83
C SER A 184 12.91 4.07 -5.60
N GLY A 185 12.36 2.85 -5.54
CA GLY A 185 12.60 1.86 -4.49
C GLY A 185 11.69 1.98 -3.26
N PHE A 186 10.57 2.71 -3.35
CA PHE A 186 9.56 2.72 -2.29
C PHE A 186 8.66 1.49 -2.41
N GLY A 187 8.75 0.59 -1.44
CA GLY A 187 8.14 -0.74 -1.51
C GLY A 187 6.62 -0.76 -1.46
N TYR A 188 6.02 0.17 -0.71
CA TYR A 188 4.58 0.20 -0.46
C TYR A 188 4.01 1.59 -0.70
N THR A 189 2.92 1.66 -1.47
CA THR A 189 2.25 2.91 -1.82
C THR A 189 0.78 2.89 -1.46
N SER A 190 0.25 4.06 -1.14
CA SER A 190 -1.15 4.29 -0.85
C SER A 190 -1.64 5.56 -1.56
N HIS A 191 -2.95 5.72 -1.60
CA HIS A 191 -3.59 6.92 -2.11
C HIS A 191 -5.00 7.05 -1.53
N ASP A 192 -5.59 8.22 -1.65
CA ASP A 192 -6.94 8.50 -1.20
C ASP A 192 -7.96 8.06 -2.26
N MET A 193 -8.58 6.89 -2.05
CA MET A 193 -9.59 6.37 -2.98
C MET A 193 -10.75 7.35 -3.12
N ALA A 194 -11.13 7.63 -4.36
CA ALA A 194 -12.10 8.65 -4.77
C ALA A 194 -11.64 10.10 -4.55
N GLY A 195 -10.33 10.31 -4.38
CA GLY A 195 -9.71 11.63 -4.23
C GLY A 195 -9.88 12.23 -2.83
N PHE A 196 -8.91 13.06 -2.43
CA PHE A 196 -8.95 13.82 -1.17
C PHE A 196 -9.77 15.11 -1.34
N GLU A 197 -9.42 15.91 -2.36
CA GLU A 197 -10.09 17.17 -2.65
C GLU A 197 -11.41 16.97 -3.39
N ALA A 198 -12.40 17.79 -3.07
CA ALA A 198 -13.76 17.73 -3.59
C ALA A 198 -14.50 16.42 -3.24
N THR A 199 -15.69 16.24 -3.72
CA THR A 199 -16.48 15.01 -3.62
C THR A 199 -16.57 14.35 -4.98
N ALA A 200 -16.07 13.12 -5.10
CA ALA A 200 -16.17 12.34 -6.31
C ALA A 200 -17.63 12.00 -6.68
N THR A 201 -17.87 11.75 -7.96
CA THR A 201 -19.13 11.12 -8.41
C THR A 201 -19.17 9.64 -8.03
N PRO A 202 -20.33 8.99 -7.97
CA PRO A 202 -20.44 7.54 -7.74
C PRO A 202 -19.65 6.71 -8.75
N ASP A 203 -19.59 7.17 -10.01
CA ASP A 203 -18.80 6.53 -11.07
C ASP A 203 -17.30 6.49 -10.73
N ILE A 204 -16.71 7.64 -10.43
CA ILE A 204 -15.30 7.75 -10.03
C ILE A 204 -15.03 6.94 -8.76
N TYR A 205 -15.94 6.98 -7.78
CA TYR A 205 -15.82 6.20 -6.56
C TYR A 205 -15.66 4.70 -6.85
N LYS A 206 -16.54 4.13 -7.69
CA LYS A 206 -16.52 2.72 -8.06
C LYS A 206 -15.25 2.32 -8.82
N ARG A 207 -14.84 3.14 -9.81
CA ARG A 207 -13.59 2.89 -10.56
C ARG A 207 -12.35 3.01 -9.69
N TRP A 208 -12.32 4.00 -8.80
CA TRP A 208 -11.18 4.17 -7.88
C TRP A 208 -11.14 3.12 -6.79
N ALA A 209 -12.30 2.62 -6.33
CA ALA A 209 -12.36 1.50 -5.39
C ALA A 209 -11.73 0.24 -5.98
N ALA A 210 -12.04 -0.09 -7.24
CA ALA A 210 -11.40 -1.21 -7.94
C ALA A 210 -9.87 -1.07 -8.00
N PHE A 211 -9.35 0.09 -8.43
CA PHE A 211 -7.92 0.38 -8.43
C PHE A 211 -7.33 0.34 -7.02
N GLY A 212 -7.96 1.00 -6.06
CA GLY A 212 -7.46 1.09 -4.68
C GLY A 212 -7.34 -0.26 -3.98
N MET A 213 -8.19 -1.23 -4.32
CA MET A 213 -8.08 -2.58 -3.76
C MET A 213 -6.94 -3.40 -4.41
N PHE A 214 -6.50 -3.03 -5.60
CA PHE A 214 -5.28 -3.57 -6.24
C PHE A 214 -4.03 -2.70 -6.00
N SER A 215 -3.96 -2.00 -4.90
CA SER A 215 -2.76 -1.34 -4.39
C SER A 215 -2.30 -1.98 -3.07
N SER A 216 -1.06 -1.77 -2.66
CA SER A 216 -0.54 -2.39 -1.43
C SER A 216 -1.34 -1.95 -0.20
N HIS A 217 -1.66 -0.67 -0.08
CA HIS A 217 -2.43 -0.08 1.02
C HIS A 217 -3.63 0.68 0.49
N SER A 218 -4.83 0.27 0.90
CA SER A 218 -6.11 0.85 0.50
C SER A 218 -6.65 1.78 1.58
N ARG A 219 -7.12 2.98 1.21
CA ARG A 219 -7.60 3.98 2.16
C ARG A 219 -8.82 4.73 1.63
N LEU A 220 -9.89 4.78 2.43
CA LEU A 220 -11.03 5.66 2.21
C LEU A 220 -10.78 6.97 2.98
N HIS A 221 -10.44 8.05 2.28
CA HIS A 221 -10.14 9.33 2.90
C HIS A 221 -10.51 10.50 1.98
N GLY A 222 -11.02 11.58 2.56
CA GLY A 222 -11.40 12.78 1.83
C GLY A 222 -11.60 13.97 2.75
N ASN A 223 -11.43 15.17 2.20
CA ASN A 223 -11.52 16.43 2.93
C ASN A 223 -12.99 16.87 3.13
N GLN A 224 -13.75 17.08 2.05
CA GLN A 224 -15.08 17.70 2.09
C GLN A 224 -16.21 16.74 2.44
N SER A 225 -16.03 15.44 2.21
CA SER A 225 -17.02 14.42 2.54
C SER A 225 -16.36 13.10 2.93
N TYR A 226 -17.07 12.30 3.70
CA TYR A 226 -16.62 10.92 4.00
C TYR A 226 -16.65 10.07 2.72
N ARG A 227 -15.68 9.19 2.56
CA ARG A 227 -15.58 8.23 1.44
C ARG A 227 -16.24 6.88 1.75
N VAL A 228 -17.21 6.86 2.66
CA VAL A 228 -17.99 5.65 2.94
C VAL A 228 -18.98 5.38 1.80
N PRO A 229 -19.11 4.13 1.32
CA PRO A 229 -19.78 3.83 0.07
C PRO A 229 -21.27 4.20 0.04
N TRP A 230 -21.96 4.07 1.18
CA TRP A 230 -23.40 4.39 1.30
C TRP A 230 -23.75 5.88 1.17
N LEU A 231 -22.76 6.78 1.13
CA LEU A 231 -22.99 8.20 0.79
C LEU A 231 -22.97 8.47 -0.72
N PHE A 232 -22.63 7.48 -1.53
CA PHE A 232 -22.63 7.58 -2.98
C PHE A 232 -23.87 6.92 -3.58
N ASP A 233 -23.94 5.60 -3.57
CA ASP A 233 -25.12 4.81 -3.97
C ASP A 233 -24.99 3.34 -3.47
N GLU A 234 -26.05 2.54 -3.67
CA GLU A 234 -26.05 1.12 -3.28
C GLU A 234 -25.04 0.31 -4.10
N GLU A 235 -24.91 0.58 -5.40
CA GLU A 235 -23.92 -0.10 -6.25
C GLU A 235 -22.47 0.17 -5.77
N SER A 236 -22.19 1.38 -5.28
CA SER A 236 -20.90 1.69 -4.65
C SER A 236 -20.60 0.81 -3.42
N CYS A 237 -21.64 0.48 -2.62
CA CYS A 237 -21.50 -0.47 -1.52
C CYS A 237 -21.17 -1.87 -2.03
N ASP A 238 -21.81 -2.32 -3.09
CA ASP A 238 -21.62 -3.64 -3.64
C ASP A 238 -20.24 -3.79 -4.33
N VAL A 239 -19.83 -2.78 -5.09
CA VAL A 239 -18.52 -2.74 -5.74
C VAL A 239 -17.39 -2.74 -4.71
N LEU A 240 -17.46 -1.85 -3.70
CA LEU A 240 -16.44 -1.83 -2.65
C LEU A 240 -16.39 -3.16 -1.89
N ARG A 241 -17.54 -3.75 -1.56
CA ARG A 241 -17.63 -5.06 -0.90
C ARG A 241 -17.01 -6.16 -1.74
N PHE A 242 -17.26 -6.18 -3.05
CA PHE A 242 -16.71 -7.15 -3.97
C PHE A 242 -15.18 -7.09 -3.98
N PHE A 243 -14.59 -5.92 -4.23
CA PHE A 243 -13.14 -5.78 -4.29
C PHE A 243 -12.47 -5.92 -2.92
N THR A 244 -13.12 -5.52 -1.84
CA THR A 244 -12.59 -5.76 -0.47
C THR A 244 -12.52 -7.26 -0.17
N LYS A 245 -13.55 -8.03 -0.53
CA LYS A 245 -13.52 -9.49 -0.36
C LYS A 245 -12.46 -10.14 -1.24
N LEU A 246 -12.31 -9.68 -2.48
CA LEU A 246 -11.25 -10.17 -3.38
C LEU A 246 -9.86 -9.89 -2.80
N LYS A 247 -9.61 -8.66 -2.33
CA LYS A 247 -8.34 -8.31 -1.66
C LYS A 247 -8.12 -9.15 -0.42
N GLY A 248 -9.16 -9.37 0.40
CA GLY A 248 -9.07 -10.24 1.57
C GLY A 248 -8.67 -11.67 1.23
N LYS A 249 -9.20 -12.22 0.14
CA LYS A 249 -8.77 -13.54 -0.37
C LYS A 249 -7.35 -13.54 -0.92
N LEU A 250 -6.88 -12.44 -1.49
CA LEU A 250 -5.52 -12.30 -2.00
C LEU A 250 -4.48 -12.01 -0.91
N MET A 251 -4.86 -11.91 0.38
CA MET A 251 -3.92 -11.59 1.46
C MET A 251 -2.74 -12.57 1.57
N PRO A 252 -2.88 -13.90 1.41
CA PRO A 252 -1.73 -14.81 1.42
C PRO A 252 -0.70 -14.45 0.33
N TYR A 253 -1.17 -14.15 -0.88
CA TYR A 253 -0.34 -13.67 -1.98
C TYR A 253 0.31 -12.31 -1.67
N LEU A 254 -0.48 -11.34 -1.23
CA LEU A 254 0.01 -9.99 -0.94
C LEU A 254 1.02 -9.97 0.21
N TRP A 255 0.80 -10.78 1.22
CA TRP A 255 1.72 -10.89 2.35
C TRP A 255 3.06 -11.47 1.93
N ALA A 256 3.07 -12.50 1.09
CA ALA A 256 4.29 -13.04 0.50
C ALA A 256 5.03 -12.00 -0.35
N GLN A 257 4.31 -11.18 -1.13
CA GLN A 257 4.92 -10.08 -1.88
C GLN A 257 5.46 -8.97 -0.98
N ALA A 258 4.79 -8.67 0.14
CA ALA A 258 5.27 -7.69 1.11
C ALA A 258 6.57 -8.16 1.79
N ILE A 259 6.66 -9.44 2.16
CA ILE A 259 7.89 -10.02 2.71
C ILE A 259 9.03 -9.96 1.69
N LYS A 260 8.77 -10.35 0.44
CA LYS A 260 9.75 -10.23 -0.65
C LYS A 260 10.22 -8.78 -0.84
N THR A 261 9.29 -7.82 -0.74
CA THR A 261 9.63 -6.39 -0.82
C THR A 261 10.59 -5.99 0.31
N HIS A 262 10.34 -6.46 1.52
CA HIS A 262 11.22 -6.20 2.68
C HIS A 262 12.60 -6.82 2.50
N GLU A 263 12.68 -8.06 2.01
CA GLU A 263 13.93 -8.82 1.89
C GLU A 263 14.82 -8.35 0.75
N VAL A 264 14.23 -8.03 -0.42
CA VAL A 264 14.99 -7.77 -1.66
C VAL A 264 14.75 -6.38 -2.27
N GLY A 265 13.89 -5.57 -1.67
CA GLY A 265 13.63 -4.19 -2.11
C GLY A 265 12.78 -4.05 -3.38
N VAL A 266 12.19 -5.13 -3.91
CA VAL A 266 11.32 -5.07 -5.08
C VAL A 266 9.91 -4.65 -4.66
N PRO A 267 9.36 -3.53 -5.19
CA PRO A 267 8.07 -3.00 -4.76
C PRO A 267 6.88 -3.93 -5.04
N VAL A 268 5.81 -3.80 -4.25
CA VAL A 268 4.55 -4.54 -4.51
C VAL A 268 3.86 -4.04 -5.78
N MET A 269 3.81 -2.73 -6.00
CA MET A 269 3.27 -2.11 -7.22
C MET A 269 4.42 -1.75 -8.14
N ARG A 270 4.54 -2.36 -9.33
CA ARG A 270 5.72 -2.23 -10.19
C ARG A 270 5.37 -1.68 -11.56
N ALA A 271 6.12 -0.68 -12.03
CA ALA A 271 6.07 -0.30 -13.43
C ALA A 271 6.46 -1.48 -14.32
N MET A 272 5.80 -1.62 -15.46
CA MET A 272 5.99 -2.76 -16.38
C MET A 272 7.45 -2.96 -16.77
N VAL A 273 8.23 -1.89 -16.88
CA VAL A 273 9.67 -1.94 -17.20
C VAL A 273 10.50 -2.74 -16.22
N ILE A 274 10.08 -2.89 -14.97
CA ILE A 274 10.83 -3.65 -13.95
C ILE A 274 10.81 -5.14 -14.27
N ASP A 275 9.66 -5.66 -14.68
CA ASP A 275 9.46 -7.10 -14.94
C ASP A 275 9.63 -7.48 -16.42
N PHE A 276 9.53 -6.52 -17.36
CA PHE A 276 9.53 -6.70 -18.82
C PHE A 276 10.46 -5.71 -19.53
N ALA A 277 11.70 -5.58 -19.04
CA ALA A 277 12.69 -4.63 -19.58
C ALA A 277 13.07 -4.92 -21.05
N ASP A 278 12.95 -6.16 -21.50
CA ASP A 278 13.26 -6.60 -22.87
C ASP A 278 12.10 -6.36 -23.84
N ASP A 279 10.90 -6.01 -23.36
CA ASP A 279 9.75 -5.65 -24.20
C ASP A 279 9.70 -4.13 -24.39
N PRO A 280 9.99 -3.62 -25.62
CA PRO A 280 10.01 -2.17 -25.87
C PRO A 280 8.70 -1.45 -25.54
N THR A 281 7.56 -2.13 -25.65
CA THR A 281 6.24 -1.56 -25.28
C THR A 281 6.14 -1.29 -23.79
N CYS A 282 6.74 -2.15 -22.98
CA CYS A 282 6.68 -2.04 -21.51
C CYS A 282 7.54 -0.91 -20.92
N LEU A 283 8.47 -0.33 -21.70
CA LEU A 283 9.40 0.70 -21.21
C LEU A 283 8.71 2.02 -20.78
N THR A 284 7.56 2.33 -21.39
CA THR A 284 6.87 3.63 -21.19
C THR A 284 5.43 3.51 -20.72
N LEU A 285 4.98 2.32 -20.32
CA LEU A 285 3.62 2.11 -19.82
C LEU A 285 3.44 2.74 -18.44
N ASP A 286 2.55 3.70 -18.34
CA ASP A 286 2.32 4.52 -17.15
C ASP A 286 0.91 4.42 -16.55
N ARG A 287 0.03 3.56 -17.13
CA ARG A 287 -1.37 3.38 -16.73
C ARG A 287 -1.72 1.93 -16.41
N GLN A 288 -0.74 1.07 -16.33
CA GLN A 288 -0.84 -0.32 -15.90
C GLN A 288 0.42 -0.72 -15.15
N TYR A 289 0.36 -1.78 -14.37
CA TYR A 289 1.45 -2.21 -13.51
C TYR A 289 1.36 -3.69 -13.15
N MET A 290 2.46 -4.25 -12.68
CA MET A 290 2.45 -5.53 -11.97
C MET A 290 2.13 -5.31 -10.50
N PHE A 291 1.17 -6.05 -9.98
CA PHE A 291 0.80 -6.11 -8.57
C PHE A 291 1.41 -7.38 -7.96
N GLY A 292 2.60 -7.26 -7.39
CA GLY A 292 3.48 -8.38 -7.07
C GLY A 292 4.01 -9.06 -8.33
N ASP A 293 4.44 -10.32 -8.19
CA ASP A 293 5.10 -11.06 -9.28
C ASP A 293 4.13 -11.53 -10.37
N ASN A 294 2.84 -11.73 -10.03
CA ASN A 294 1.96 -12.59 -10.81
C ASN A 294 0.67 -11.93 -11.33
N ILE A 295 0.37 -10.69 -10.97
CA ILE A 295 -0.88 -10.04 -11.39
C ILE A 295 -0.59 -8.73 -12.11
N LEU A 296 -0.95 -8.65 -13.41
CA LEU A 296 -0.98 -7.38 -14.15
C LEU A 296 -2.31 -6.68 -13.89
N VAL A 297 -2.29 -5.38 -13.56
CA VAL A 297 -3.48 -4.58 -13.31
C VAL A 297 -3.49 -3.34 -14.21
N ALA A 298 -4.65 -3.07 -14.84
CA ALA A 298 -4.85 -1.89 -15.66
C ALA A 298 -6.09 -1.12 -15.21
N PRO A 299 -5.95 -0.04 -14.39
CA PRO A 299 -7.06 0.77 -13.94
C PRO A 299 -7.84 1.43 -15.09
N ILE A 300 -9.16 1.59 -14.90
CA ILE A 300 -10.02 2.27 -15.86
C ILE A 300 -10.04 3.75 -15.50
N LEU A 301 -9.52 4.59 -16.38
CA LEU A 301 -9.20 6.01 -16.15
C LEU A 301 -10.08 6.94 -16.99
N ASN A 302 -11.31 6.53 -17.27
CA ASN A 302 -12.29 7.29 -18.06
C ASN A 302 -13.74 6.96 -17.63
N ASP A 303 -14.67 7.83 -17.96
CA ASP A 303 -16.10 7.71 -17.64
C ASP A 303 -16.85 6.76 -18.58
N GLU A 304 -16.31 6.48 -19.78
CA GLU A 304 -16.89 5.49 -20.69
C GLU A 304 -16.74 4.06 -20.16
N GLY A 305 -15.87 3.84 -19.18
CA GLY A 305 -15.57 2.53 -18.62
C GLY A 305 -14.70 1.66 -19.53
N ILE A 306 -13.90 2.28 -20.39
CA ILE A 306 -13.06 1.59 -21.36
C ILE A 306 -11.68 1.33 -20.73
N ALA A 307 -11.32 0.06 -20.65
CA ALA A 307 -9.96 -0.38 -20.36
C ALA A 307 -9.16 -0.45 -21.67
N GLU A 308 -7.97 0.14 -21.67
CA GLU A 308 -7.00 0.03 -22.79
C GLU A 308 -5.63 -0.26 -22.19
N TYR A 309 -5.06 -1.42 -22.54
CA TYR A 309 -3.85 -1.93 -21.90
C TYR A 309 -3.10 -2.89 -22.82
N TYR A 310 -1.81 -3.03 -22.59
CA TYR A 310 -0.93 -3.97 -23.26
C TYR A 310 -0.73 -5.23 -22.42
N VAL A 311 -0.80 -6.39 -23.06
CA VAL A 311 -0.52 -7.69 -22.43
C VAL A 311 0.82 -8.19 -22.97
N PRO A 312 1.86 -8.38 -22.13
CA PRO A 312 3.14 -8.95 -22.57
C PRO A 312 2.99 -10.38 -23.11
N GLU A 313 4.00 -10.89 -23.81
CA GLU A 313 4.00 -12.24 -24.38
C GLU A 313 3.55 -13.33 -23.38
N GLY A 314 2.89 -14.37 -23.92
CA GLY A 314 2.34 -15.50 -23.16
C GLY A 314 0.82 -15.48 -23.08
N LYS A 315 0.25 -16.49 -22.41
CA LYS A 315 -1.19 -16.59 -22.14
C LYS A 315 -1.50 -16.07 -20.76
N TRP A 316 -2.34 -15.06 -20.67
CA TRP A 316 -2.72 -14.45 -19.39
C TRP A 316 -4.20 -14.70 -19.09
N THR A 317 -4.51 -15.00 -17.86
CA THR A 317 -5.89 -15.25 -17.44
C THR A 317 -6.39 -14.13 -16.53
N ASP A 318 -7.49 -13.48 -16.90
CA ASP A 318 -8.15 -12.50 -16.03
C ASP A 318 -8.74 -13.22 -14.79
N ILE A 319 -8.28 -12.83 -13.60
CA ILE A 319 -8.65 -13.50 -12.35
C ILE A 319 -10.09 -13.22 -11.89
N ILE A 320 -10.75 -12.22 -12.48
CA ILE A 320 -12.13 -11.84 -12.16
C ILE A 320 -13.11 -12.55 -13.09
N THR A 321 -12.80 -12.54 -14.41
CA THR A 321 -13.72 -13.04 -15.44
C THR A 321 -13.38 -14.46 -15.92
N GLY A 322 -12.18 -14.95 -15.62
CA GLY A 322 -11.65 -16.20 -16.15
C GLY A 322 -11.24 -16.15 -17.63
N LYS A 323 -11.33 -15.00 -18.27
CA LYS A 323 -11.00 -14.87 -19.71
C LYS A 323 -9.51 -15.02 -19.95
N VAL A 324 -9.14 -15.90 -20.90
CA VAL A 324 -7.75 -16.06 -21.35
C VAL A 324 -7.45 -15.09 -22.48
N LEU A 325 -6.31 -14.42 -22.40
CA LEU A 325 -5.82 -13.43 -23.35
C LEU A 325 -4.46 -13.85 -23.89
N GLU A 326 -4.30 -13.79 -25.22
CA GLU A 326 -3.00 -13.98 -25.87
C GLU A 326 -2.16 -12.70 -25.78
N GLY A 327 -0.94 -12.79 -25.28
CA GLY A 327 -0.03 -11.66 -25.11
C GLY A 327 0.58 -11.12 -26.42
N GLY A 328 1.52 -10.17 -26.26
CA GLY A 328 2.20 -9.49 -27.38
C GLY A 328 1.34 -8.42 -28.06
N LYS A 329 0.23 -7.95 -27.46
CA LYS A 329 -0.68 -6.99 -28.09
C LYS A 329 -1.52 -6.16 -27.13
N TRP A 330 -2.10 -5.10 -27.67
CA TRP A 330 -3.05 -4.23 -26.97
C TRP A 330 -4.46 -4.79 -26.96
N TYR A 331 -5.14 -4.54 -25.85
CA TYR A 331 -6.57 -4.81 -25.67
C TYR A 331 -7.33 -3.55 -25.36
N LYS A 332 -8.58 -3.50 -25.87
CA LYS A 332 -9.51 -2.41 -25.58
C LYS A 332 -10.92 -2.98 -25.48
N HIS A 333 -11.56 -2.79 -24.35
CA HIS A 333 -12.94 -3.23 -24.14
C HIS A 333 -13.62 -2.44 -23.01
N LYS A 334 -14.94 -2.48 -23.01
CA LYS A 334 -15.75 -1.87 -21.94
C LYS A 334 -15.88 -2.82 -20.77
N CYS A 335 -15.66 -2.30 -19.56
CA CYS A 335 -15.79 -3.02 -18.30
C CYS A 335 -16.99 -2.52 -17.49
N SER A 336 -17.68 -3.40 -16.78
CA SER A 336 -18.62 -3.05 -15.72
C SER A 336 -17.88 -2.47 -14.51
N TYR A 337 -18.60 -1.98 -13.48
CA TYR A 337 -17.96 -1.52 -12.25
C TYR A 337 -17.37 -2.67 -11.39
N PHE A 338 -17.77 -3.91 -11.66
CA PHE A 338 -17.22 -5.11 -10.99
C PHE A 338 -16.00 -5.69 -11.73
N GLU A 339 -15.52 -5.00 -12.74
CA GLU A 339 -14.38 -5.44 -13.56
C GLU A 339 -13.27 -4.39 -13.59
N ILE A 340 -12.07 -4.86 -13.51
CA ILE A 340 -10.81 -4.18 -13.79
C ILE A 340 -9.90 -5.23 -14.42
N PRO A 341 -9.20 -4.99 -15.52
CA PRO A 341 -8.23 -5.96 -16.01
C PRO A 341 -7.22 -6.30 -14.91
N ALA A 342 -7.29 -7.53 -14.43
CA ALA A 342 -6.42 -8.10 -13.41
C ALA A 342 -6.00 -9.49 -13.89
N LEU A 343 -4.83 -9.56 -14.54
CA LEU A 343 -4.41 -10.73 -15.30
C LEU A 343 -3.36 -11.51 -14.56
N ALA A 344 -3.63 -12.79 -14.28
CA ALA A 344 -2.63 -13.72 -13.78
C ALA A 344 -1.59 -14.02 -14.87
N LYS A 345 -0.32 -13.90 -14.49
CA LYS A 345 0.83 -14.19 -15.35
C LYS A 345 0.88 -15.68 -15.69
N PRO A 346 1.25 -16.08 -16.92
CA PRO A 346 1.50 -17.48 -17.21
C PRO A 346 2.60 -18.08 -16.31
N ASN A 347 2.52 -19.38 -16.11
CA ASN A 347 3.45 -20.12 -15.26
C ASN A 347 3.48 -19.60 -13.80
N SER A 348 2.30 -19.30 -13.25
CA SER A 348 2.18 -18.78 -11.88
C SER A 348 1.18 -19.54 -11.04
N ILE A 349 1.30 -19.39 -9.72
CA ILE A 349 0.32 -19.85 -8.73
C ILE A 349 -0.10 -18.64 -7.90
N ILE A 350 -1.41 -18.45 -7.75
CA ILE A 350 -1.96 -17.42 -6.87
C ILE A 350 -2.72 -18.12 -5.74
N ALA A 351 -2.37 -17.79 -4.49
CA ALA A 351 -3.05 -18.27 -3.30
C ALA A 351 -4.26 -17.38 -2.97
N TYR A 352 -5.43 -17.98 -2.90
CA TYR A 352 -6.68 -17.36 -2.46
C TYR A 352 -7.07 -17.91 -1.10
N GLY A 353 -6.85 -17.13 -0.05
CA GLY A 353 -7.13 -17.52 1.31
C GLY A 353 -8.63 -17.63 1.63
N ASN A 354 -8.94 -18.34 2.69
CA ASN A 354 -10.31 -18.50 3.21
C ASN A 354 -10.74 -17.28 4.03
N PHE A 355 -10.83 -16.12 3.35
CA PHE A 355 -11.18 -14.86 3.96
C PHE A 355 -12.67 -14.77 4.28
N GLU A 356 -13.00 -14.51 5.53
CA GLU A 356 -14.37 -14.26 5.97
C GLU A 356 -14.60 -12.79 6.31
N ARG A 357 -13.82 -12.21 7.25
CA ARG A 357 -14.11 -10.89 7.80
C ARG A 357 -12.86 -10.06 8.18
N GLN A 358 -11.84 -10.68 8.73
CA GLN A 358 -10.61 -10.02 9.20
C GLN A 358 -9.45 -10.36 8.29
N ILE A 359 -8.54 -9.41 8.06
CA ILE A 359 -7.38 -9.61 7.19
C ILE A 359 -6.26 -10.42 7.85
N GLU A 360 -6.23 -10.50 9.19
CA GLU A 360 -5.36 -11.39 9.94
C GLU A 360 -6.11 -12.71 10.19
N TYR A 361 -5.78 -13.75 9.45
CA TYR A 361 -6.32 -15.11 9.56
C TYR A 361 -5.23 -16.13 9.22
N ASP A 362 -5.49 -17.41 9.36
CA ASP A 362 -4.56 -18.45 8.88
C ASP A 362 -4.52 -18.46 7.36
N TYR A 363 -3.39 -18.04 6.80
CA TYR A 363 -3.23 -17.88 5.35
C TYR A 363 -3.06 -19.21 4.60
N LEU A 364 -2.96 -20.34 5.30
CA LEU A 364 -2.87 -21.66 4.70
C LEU A 364 -4.19 -22.45 4.79
N GLU A 365 -4.86 -22.43 5.98
CA GLU A 365 -6.07 -23.22 6.20
C GLU A 365 -7.20 -22.80 5.25
N GLY A 366 -7.73 -23.76 4.49
CA GLY A 366 -8.80 -23.55 3.53
C GLY A 366 -8.41 -22.76 2.27
N THR A 367 -7.13 -22.46 2.08
CA THR A 367 -6.62 -21.70 0.92
C THR A 367 -6.74 -22.51 -0.36
N THR A 368 -7.10 -21.83 -1.46
CA THR A 368 -7.08 -22.39 -2.81
C THR A 368 -5.89 -21.86 -3.58
N PHE A 369 -4.99 -22.73 -3.97
CA PHE A 369 -3.86 -22.45 -4.85
C PHE A 369 -4.31 -22.64 -6.29
N THR A 370 -4.42 -21.58 -7.06
CA THR A 370 -4.83 -21.66 -8.46
C THR A 370 -3.61 -21.53 -9.36
N ILE A 371 -3.38 -22.55 -10.19
CA ILE A 371 -2.30 -22.64 -11.18
C ILE A 371 -2.81 -22.02 -12.48
N TYR A 372 -2.06 -21.01 -12.99
CA TYR A 372 -2.41 -20.27 -14.19
C TYR A 372 -1.47 -20.58 -15.36
N GLU A 373 -2.05 -21.03 -16.48
CA GLU A 373 -1.40 -21.22 -17.78
C GLU A 373 0.01 -21.82 -17.66
N LEU A 374 0.15 -22.92 -16.90
CA LEU A 374 1.42 -23.59 -16.70
C LEU A 374 1.80 -24.37 -17.98
N GLU A 375 2.87 -23.94 -18.64
CA GLU A 375 3.37 -24.53 -19.89
C GLU A 375 4.13 -25.83 -19.64
N ASP A 376 4.20 -26.68 -20.66
CA ASP A 376 4.93 -27.95 -20.56
C ASP A 376 6.43 -27.73 -20.24
N GLY A 377 6.95 -28.48 -19.29
CA GLY A 377 8.32 -28.36 -18.79
C GLY A 377 8.58 -27.16 -17.88
N LYS A 378 7.56 -26.35 -17.55
CA LYS A 378 7.70 -25.21 -16.64
C LYS A 378 7.26 -25.56 -15.22
N SER A 379 7.78 -24.78 -14.28
CA SER A 379 7.41 -24.88 -12.86
C SER A 379 6.97 -23.52 -12.32
N ALA A 380 6.07 -23.53 -11.35
CA ALA A 380 5.63 -22.37 -10.58
C ALA A 380 5.72 -22.68 -9.09
N VAL A 381 6.05 -21.66 -8.28
CA VAL A 381 6.22 -21.78 -6.82
C VAL A 381 5.35 -20.75 -6.11
N CYS A 382 4.74 -21.16 -5.00
CA CYS A 382 3.92 -20.29 -4.17
C CYS A 382 4.24 -20.55 -2.68
N PRO A 383 4.97 -19.64 -2.01
CA PRO A 383 5.20 -19.71 -0.57
C PRO A 383 4.01 -19.14 0.20
N ILE A 384 3.76 -19.66 1.41
CA ILE A 384 2.85 -19.09 2.40
C ILE A 384 3.65 -18.76 3.67
N TYR A 385 3.33 -17.62 4.24
CA TYR A 385 3.89 -17.13 5.47
C TYR A 385 2.81 -16.94 6.52
N ASP A 386 3.16 -17.13 7.80
CA ASP A 386 2.28 -16.75 8.90
C ASP A 386 2.29 -15.23 9.15
N THR A 387 1.49 -14.75 10.08
CA THR A 387 1.39 -13.32 10.41
C THR A 387 2.65 -12.73 11.05
N GLU A 388 3.59 -13.56 11.49
CA GLU A 388 4.91 -13.16 12.02
C GLU A 388 6.02 -13.26 10.94
N ALA A 389 5.63 -13.41 9.66
CA ALA A 389 6.50 -13.51 8.49
C ALA A 389 7.40 -14.78 8.44
N ASN A 390 7.07 -15.84 9.16
CA ASN A 390 7.76 -17.12 9.00
C ASN A 390 7.18 -17.87 7.81
N LYS A 391 8.04 -18.41 6.93
CA LYS A 391 7.59 -19.28 5.85
C LYS A 391 7.12 -20.61 6.45
N VAL A 392 5.81 -20.89 6.35
CA VAL A 392 5.19 -22.07 6.93
C VAL A 392 4.83 -23.14 5.90
N PHE A 393 4.79 -22.76 4.62
CA PHE A 393 4.41 -23.69 3.55
C PHE A 393 4.96 -23.20 2.21
N GLU A 394 5.16 -24.14 1.29
CA GLU A 394 5.50 -23.89 -0.10
C GLU A 394 4.88 -24.95 -1.00
N LEU A 395 4.26 -24.51 -2.08
CA LEU A 395 3.74 -25.35 -3.16
C LEU A 395 4.56 -25.12 -4.42
N THR A 396 5.10 -26.19 -5.00
CA THR A 396 5.69 -26.19 -6.34
C THR A 396 4.84 -27.03 -7.27
N ALA A 397 4.46 -26.46 -8.42
CA ALA A 397 3.75 -27.18 -9.46
C ALA A 397 4.62 -27.25 -10.72
N THR A 398 4.84 -28.44 -11.28
CA THR A 398 5.62 -28.67 -12.49
C THR A 398 4.77 -29.44 -13.52
N ARG A 399 4.73 -28.93 -14.76
CA ARG A 399 3.98 -29.60 -15.83
C ARG A 399 4.86 -30.55 -16.64
N HIS A 400 4.35 -31.75 -16.89
CA HIS A 400 4.93 -32.79 -17.73
C HIS A 400 3.85 -33.33 -18.69
N GLY A 401 3.77 -32.77 -19.90
CA GLY A 401 2.76 -33.10 -20.89
C GLY A 401 1.33 -32.78 -20.40
N ASN A 402 0.52 -33.81 -20.21
CA ASN A 402 -0.84 -33.71 -19.71
C ASN A 402 -0.96 -33.85 -18.19
N LYS A 403 0.14 -33.81 -17.44
CA LYS A 403 0.16 -33.94 -15.99
C LYS A 403 0.82 -32.75 -15.34
N ILE A 404 0.24 -32.29 -14.24
CA ILE A 404 0.87 -31.34 -13.33
C ILE A 404 1.21 -32.06 -12.03
N GLU A 405 2.49 -32.13 -11.75
CA GLU A 405 3.04 -32.64 -10.51
C GLU A 405 3.12 -31.51 -9.50
N CYS A 406 2.43 -31.64 -8.37
CA CYS A 406 2.43 -30.67 -7.29
C CYS A 406 3.14 -31.27 -6.07
N GLU A 407 4.23 -30.63 -5.67
CA GLU A 407 4.97 -30.97 -4.45
C GLU A 407 4.78 -29.87 -3.41
N TYR A 408 4.62 -30.22 -2.14
CA TYR A 408 4.36 -29.25 -1.09
C TYR A 408 4.93 -29.67 0.26
N THR A 409 5.17 -28.65 1.10
CA THR A 409 5.64 -28.85 2.48
C THR A 409 4.58 -29.57 3.31
N ASP A 410 5.00 -30.49 4.16
CA ASP A 410 4.12 -31.17 5.11
C ASP A 410 3.34 -30.16 5.96
N THR A 411 2.05 -30.39 6.10
CA THR A 411 1.17 -29.48 6.82
C THR A 411 0.00 -30.20 7.50
N LYS A 412 -0.51 -29.60 8.56
CA LYS A 412 -1.75 -30.03 9.22
C LYS A 412 -2.98 -29.28 8.70
N ALA A 413 -2.78 -28.27 7.84
CA ALA A 413 -3.86 -27.51 7.25
C ALA A 413 -4.52 -28.27 6.09
N SER A 414 -5.78 -28.00 5.86
CA SER A 414 -6.50 -28.38 4.64
C SER A 414 -6.39 -27.26 3.60
N PHE A 415 -6.26 -27.62 2.33
CA PHE A 415 -6.21 -26.66 1.23
C PHE A 415 -6.64 -27.29 -0.10
N LYS A 416 -6.78 -26.48 -1.14
CA LYS A 416 -7.13 -26.93 -2.49
C LYS A 416 -6.08 -26.51 -3.50
N ILE A 417 -5.87 -27.35 -4.50
CA ILE A 417 -5.07 -27.03 -5.68
C ILE A 417 -6.02 -27.09 -6.88
N ALA A 418 -6.15 -25.98 -7.59
CA ALA A 418 -7.01 -25.86 -8.76
C ALA A 418 -6.20 -25.46 -9.99
N VAL A 419 -6.61 -25.91 -11.18
CA VAL A 419 -6.07 -25.42 -12.45
C VAL A 419 -7.08 -24.47 -13.07
N ALA A 420 -6.64 -23.25 -13.35
CA ALA A 420 -7.51 -22.19 -13.87
C ALA A 420 -8.23 -22.63 -15.14
N ASN A 421 -9.48 -22.19 -15.31
CA ASN A 421 -10.32 -22.48 -16.48
C ASN A 421 -10.59 -23.97 -16.77
N THR A 422 -10.41 -24.82 -15.78
CA THR A 422 -10.74 -26.26 -15.84
C THR A 422 -11.61 -26.65 -14.65
N ASP A 423 -12.15 -27.87 -14.69
CA ASP A 423 -12.82 -28.52 -13.56
C ASP A 423 -11.84 -29.25 -12.62
N LYS A 424 -10.54 -29.15 -12.90
CA LYS A 424 -9.49 -29.86 -12.15
C LYS A 424 -9.21 -29.17 -10.84
N THR A 425 -9.70 -29.76 -9.76
CA THR A 425 -9.43 -29.34 -8.39
C THR A 425 -9.20 -30.57 -7.51
N VAL A 426 -8.13 -30.50 -6.71
CA VAL A 426 -7.81 -31.53 -5.71
C VAL A 426 -7.88 -30.92 -4.32
N GLU A 427 -8.62 -31.57 -3.42
CA GLU A 427 -8.66 -31.20 -2.01
C GLU A 427 -7.62 -32.02 -1.25
N ILE A 428 -6.79 -31.32 -0.47
CA ILE A 428 -5.76 -31.93 0.37
C ILE A 428 -6.25 -31.89 1.81
N ALA A 429 -6.40 -33.08 2.40
CA ALA A 429 -6.79 -33.23 3.79
C ALA A 429 -5.60 -33.00 4.75
N PRO A 430 -5.84 -32.63 6.01
CA PRO A 430 -4.80 -32.51 7.03
C PRO A 430 -3.95 -33.78 7.17
N ASN A 431 -2.67 -33.62 7.40
CA ASN A 431 -1.67 -34.71 7.53
C ASN A 431 -1.37 -35.51 6.25
N PHE A 432 -1.85 -35.06 5.11
CA PHE A 432 -1.42 -35.61 3.82
C PHE A 432 -0.06 -34.99 3.47
N SER A 433 0.94 -35.79 3.16
CA SER A 433 2.28 -35.30 2.87
C SER A 433 2.67 -35.45 1.41
N GLY A 434 3.29 -34.45 0.86
CA GLY A 434 4.33 -34.45 -0.12
C GLY A 434 3.92 -34.23 -1.56
N LYS A 435 3.01 -35.02 -2.18
CA LYS A 435 2.91 -34.97 -3.64
C LYS A 435 1.53 -35.38 -4.16
N VAL A 436 1.01 -34.64 -5.14
CA VAL A 436 -0.18 -34.97 -5.89
C VAL A 436 0.02 -34.74 -7.40
N ILE A 437 -0.61 -35.55 -8.24
CA ILE A 437 -0.59 -35.39 -9.70
C ILE A 437 -2.00 -35.04 -10.16
N ILE A 438 -2.11 -33.97 -10.96
CA ILE A 438 -3.35 -33.53 -11.59
C ILE A 438 -3.25 -33.85 -13.07
N GLU A 439 -4.18 -34.63 -13.61
CA GLU A 439 -4.28 -34.90 -15.05
C GLU A 439 -5.13 -33.81 -15.73
N LEU A 440 -4.57 -33.16 -16.76
CA LEU A 440 -5.19 -32.07 -17.52
C LEU A 440 -6.27 -32.54 -18.48
#